data_c855a787a965be2f78f1df07d7e4bd6d
#
_entry.id   c855a787a965be2f78f1df07d7e4bd6d
#
_cell.length_a   1.000
_cell.length_b   1.000
_cell.length_c   1.000
_cell.angle_alpha   90.00
_cell.angle_beta   90.00
_cell.angle_gamma   90.00
#
_symmetry.space_group_name_H-M   'P 1'
#
loop_
_entity.id
_entity.type
_entity.pdbx_description
1 polymer ?
#
loop_
_entity_poly.entity_id
_entity_poly.type
_entity_poly.pdbx_seq_one_letter_code
_entity_poly.pdbx_strand_id
1 'polypeptide(L)'
;MSSSLLEILNSNNESAKKALFLFTKEETVEKINLKFNLWARYFFPQYFTSKDAEFHQELDDSNIKLYKSDLLSFVNAAFRGAAKTARTKLFVTFCIANDQAHFRKYYKVLCADADNSKQIVTDIYNALISYKVSAMYPEIFEKTNKKREET
;
A
#
# COMPACT_ATOMS: atom_id res chain seq x y z
N MET A 1 2.23 16.93 11.18
CA MET A 1 1.07 16.95 10.24
C MET A 1 0.39 18.30 10.37
N SER A 2 0.01 18.94 9.27
CA SER A 2 -0.75 20.20 9.34
C SER A 2 -2.17 19.94 9.87
N SER A 3 -2.76 20.88 10.60
CA SER A 3 -4.13 20.77 11.16
C SER A 3 -5.17 20.45 10.07
N SER A 4 -4.98 20.99 8.85
CA SER A 4 -5.85 20.77 7.70
C SER A 4 -5.92 19.30 7.23
N LEU A 5 -4.82 18.53 7.29
CA LEU A 5 -4.81 17.12 6.93
C LEU A 5 -5.59 16.26 7.94
N LEU A 6 -5.47 16.56 9.22
CA LEU A 6 -6.22 15.89 10.28
C LEU A 6 -7.72 16.18 10.16
N GLU A 7 -8.10 17.41 9.83
CA GLU A 7 -9.50 17.79 9.60
C GLU A 7 -10.12 16.98 8.44
N ILE A 8 -9.39 16.82 7.32
CA ILE A 8 -9.88 16.02 6.19
C ILE A 8 -10.02 14.54 6.58
N LEU A 9 -9.03 13.97 7.26
CA LEU A 9 -9.08 12.55 7.69
C LEU A 9 -10.21 12.28 8.69
N ASN A 10 -10.57 13.25 9.53
CA ASN A 10 -11.66 13.14 10.49
C ASN A 10 -13.03 13.55 9.93
N SER A 11 -13.08 14.11 8.72
CA SER A 11 -14.33 14.49 8.06
C SER A 11 -15.11 13.26 7.58
N ASN A 12 -16.40 13.42 7.29
CA ASN A 12 -17.21 12.39 6.63
C ASN A 12 -17.10 12.43 5.09
N ASN A 13 -16.17 13.23 4.54
CA ASN A 13 -15.98 13.37 3.11
C ASN A 13 -15.00 12.32 2.56
N GLU A 14 -15.52 11.16 2.17
CA GLU A 14 -14.71 10.04 1.64
C GLU A 14 -13.97 10.42 0.34
N SER A 15 -14.57 11.25 -0.51
CA SER A 15 -13.91 11.73 -1.74
C SER A 15 -12.69 12.59 -1.44
N ALA A 16 -12.77 13.46 -0.44
CA ALA A 16 -11.64 14.28 -0.01
C ALA A 16 -10.53 13.42 0.62
N LYS A 17 -10.90 12.41 1.42
CA LYS A 17 -9.92 11.45 1.96
C LYS A 17 -9.22 10.67 0.86
N LYS A 18 -9.99 10.13 -0.10
CA LYS A 18 -9.44 9.40 -1.24
C LYS A 18 -8.45 10.27 -2.03
N ALA A 19 -8.78 11.54 -2.29
CA ALA A 19 -7.91 12.47 -2.98
C ALA A 19 -6.56 12.70 -2.27
N LEU A 20 -6.50 12.64 -0.94
CA LEU A 20 -5.24 12.71 -0.18
C LEU A 20 -4.28 11.56 -0.47
N PHE A 21 -4.81 10.40 -0.80
CA PHE A 21 -4.03 9.18 -0.97
C PHE A 21 -3.58 8.94 -2.41
N LEU A 22 -4.30 9.49 -3.39
CA LEU A 22 -3.98 9.32 -4.80
C LEU A 22 -2.61 9.90 -5.13
N PHE A 23 -1.84 9.18 -5.94
CA PHE A 23 -0.51 9.60 -6.36
C PHE A 23 -0.22 9.22 -7.82
N THR A 24 0.84 9.81 -8.37
CA THR A 24 1.45 9.41 -9.65
C THR A 24 2.95 9.15 -9.45
N LYS A 25 3.55 8.40 -10.36
CA LYS A 25 4.99 8.08 -10.30
C LYS A 25 5.91 9.31 -10.46
N GLU A 26 5.39 10.41 -10.98
CA GLU A 26 6.12 11.68 -11.16
C GLU A 26 6.33 12.43 -9.85
N GLU A 27 5.51 12.15 -8.83
CA GLU A 27 5.67 12.77 -7.52
C GLU A 27 6.99 12.34 -6.85
N THR A 28 7.50 13.15 -5.94
CA THR A 28 8.73 12.85 -5.21
C THR A 28 8.55 11.66 -4.26
N VAL A 29 9.66 11.01 -3.89
CA VAL A 29 9.64 9.89 -2.94
C VAL A 29 9.01 10.29 -1.62
N GLU A 30 9.34 11.48 -1.12
CA GLU A 30 8.85 12.01 0.16
C GLU A 30 7.34 12.24 0.13
N LYS A 31 6.79 12.72 -0.99
CA LYS A 31 5.33 12.91 -1.15
C LYS A 31 4.60 11.59 -1.17
N ILE A 32 5.10 10.62 -1.95
CA ILE A 32 4.48 9.29 -2.02
C ILE A 32 4.59 8.59 -0.67
N ASN A 33 5.73 8.72 0.03
CA ASN A 33 5.92 8.15 1.37
C ASN A 33 4.93 8.74 2.38
N LEU A 34 4.74 10.05 2.36
CA LEU A 34 3.74 10.70 3.22
C LEU A 34 2.32 10.14 2.95
N LYS A 35 1.91 10.06 1.70
CA LYS A 35 0.60 9.52 1.30
C LYS A 35 0.44 8.06 1.70
N PHE A 36 1.47 7.24 1.47
CA PHE A 36 1.48 5.84 1.89
C PHE A 36 1.31 5.69 3.40
N ASN A 37 2.09 6.41 4.19
CA ASN A 37 2.03 6.35 5.64
C ASN A 37 0.68 6.82 6.19
N LEU A 38 0.09 7.89 5.62
CA LEU A 38 -1.25 8.36 5.98
C LEU A 38 -2.30 7.30 5.67
N TRP A 39 -2.27 6.73 4.46
CA TRP A 39 -3.19 5.68 4.02
C TRP A 39 -3.06 4.42 4.87
N ALA A 40 -1.85 3.94 5.09
CA ALA A 40 -1.60 2.71 5.84
C ALA A 40 -2.07 2.84 7.30
N ARG A 41 -1.81 3.98 7.95
CA ARG A 41 -2.28 4.24 9.33
C ARG A 41 -3.80 4.43 9.42
N TYR A 42 -4.41 4.97 8.38
CA TYR A 42 -5.86 5.15 8.32
C TYR A 42 -6.61 3.82 8.21
N PHE A 43 -6.17 2.94 7.29
CA PHE A 43 -6.84 1.66 7.03
C PHE A 43 -6.39 0.52 7.94
N PHE A 44 -5.13 0.51 8.34
CA PHE A 44 -4.47 -0.59 9.05
C PHE A 44 -3.73 -0.14 10.31
N PRO A 45 -4.38 0.60 11.22
CA PRO A 45 -3.73 1.14 12.43
C PRO A 45 -3.09 0.07 13.31
N GLN A 46 -3.58 -1.17 13.25
CA GLN A 46 -3.04 -2.31 14.01
C GLN A 46 -1.58 -2.64 13.69
N TYR A 47 -1.08 -2.23 12.53
CA TYR A 47 0.34 -2.45 12.17
C TYR A 47 1.26 -1.31 12.65
N PHE A 48 0.70 -0.24 13.23
CA PHE A 48 1.44 0.97 13.64
C PHE A 48 1.21 1.31 15.10
N THR A 49 1.25 0.29 15.97
CA THR A 49 1.01 0.44 17.42
C THR A 49 2.17 1.07 18.17
N SER A 50 3.36 1.08 17.57
CA SER A 50 4.56 1.71 18.09
C SER A 50 5.09 2.78 17.14
N LYS A 51 6.00 3.63 17.64
CA LYS A 51 6.70 4.61 16.79
C LYS A 51 7.57 3.88 15.77
N ASP A 52 7.52 4.34 14.52
CA ASP A 52 8.41 3.81 13.48
C ASP A 52 9.88 4.05 13.83
N ALA A 53 10.71 3.04 13.63
CA ALA A 53 12.15 3.18 13.65
C ALA A 53 12.63 3.79 12.30
N GLU A 54 13.81 4.38 12.29
CA GLU A 54 14.39 5.03 11.11
C GLU A 54 14.47 4.07 9.91
N PHE A 55 14.85 2.81 10.14
CA PHE A 55 14.92 1.80 9.08
C PHE A 55 13.57 1.49 8.42
N HIS A 56 12.44 1.74 9.06
CA HIS A 56 11.13 1.58 8.44
C HIS A 56 10.92 2.65 7.35
N GLN A 57 11.36 3.87 7.61
CA GLN A 57 11.29 4.95 6.63
C GLN A 57 12.21 4.67 5.44
N GLU A 58 13.44 4.21 5.70
CA GLU A 58 14.37 3.79 4.65
C GLU A 58 13.81 2.65 3.79
N LEU A 59 13.11 1.68 4.39
CA LEU A 59 12.44 0.60 3.68
C LEU A 59 11.32 1.13 2.77
N ASP A 60 10.48 2.02 3.28
CA ASP A 60 9.40 2.60 2.50
C ASP A 60 9.93 3.42 1.33
N ASP A 61 10.95 4.25 1.56
CA ASP A 61 11.62 5.03 0.52
C ASP A 61 12.24 4.14 -0.56
N SER A 62 12.83 3.01 -0.16
CA SER A 62 13.40 2.03 -1.07
C SER A 62 12.34 1.34 -1.92
N ASN A 63 11.21 0.96 -1.31
CA ASN A 63 10.06 0.40 -2.02
C ASN A 63 9.50 1.41 -3.06
N ILE A 64 9.42 2.69 -2.70
CA ILE A 64 8.95 3.74 -3.61
C ILE A 64 9.92 3.97 -4.76
N LYS A 65 11.22 4.05 -4.48
CA LYS A 65 12.26 4.17 -5.52
C LYS A 65 12.21 3.00 -6.50
N LEU A 66 12.07 1.77 -5.99
CA LEU A 66 11.91 0.57 -6.81
C LEU A 66 10.65 0.64 -7.66
N TYR A 67 9.52 1.08 -7.09
CA TYR A 67 8.26 1.23 -7.80
C TYR A 67 8.36 2.21 -8.97
N LYS A 68 9.05 3.35 -8.77
CA LYS A 68 9.24 4.41 -9.78
C LYS A 68 10.21 4.04 -10.90
N SER A 69 11.11 3.07 -10.69
CA SER A 69 12.17 2.71 -11.63
C SER A 69 11.89 1.41 -12.36
N ASP A 70 12.22 1.37 -13.64
CA ASP A 70 12.15 0.15 -14.45
C ASP A 70 13.41 -0.72 -14.37
N LEU A 71 14.50 -0.20 -13.82
CA LEU A 71 15.84 -0.80 -13.88
C LEU A 71 16.42 -1.16 -12.52
N LEU A 72 15.77 -0.79 -11.41
CA LEU A 72 16.27 -1.09 -10.07
C LEU A 72 15.85 -2.48 -9.62
N SER A 73 16.79 -3.18 -9.02
CA SER A 73 16.53 -4.28 -8.11
C SER A 73 17.01 -3.90 -6.72
N PHE A 74 16.32 -4.39 -5.70
CA PHE A 74 16.59 -4.02 -4.32
C PHE A 74 16.63 -5.27 -3.43
N VAL A 75 17.67 -5.39 -2.61
CA VAL A 75 17.81 -6.44 -1.61
C VAL A 75 17.69 -5.82 -0.23
N ASN A 76 16.67 -6.22 0.51
CA ASN A 76 16.44 -5.77 1.87
C ASN A 76 16.93 -6.81 2.88
N ALA A 77 18.07 -6.54 3.51
CA ALA A 77 18.65 -7.35 4.58
C ALA A 77 18.31 -6.72 5.94
N ALA A 78 17.13 -6.99 6.47
CA ALA A 78 16.71 -6.57 7.80
C ALA A 78 16.51 -7.79 8.72
N PHE A 79 16.67 -7.59 10.03
CA PHE A 79 16.48 -8.63 11.03
C PHE A 79 15.04 -9.17 11.07
N ARG A 80 14.86 -10.37 11.63
CA ARG A 80 13.54 -10.97 11.82
C ARG A 80 12.70 -10.10 12.78
N GLY A 81 11.46 -9.82 12.43
CA GLY A 81 10.59 -8.94 13.22
C GLY A 81 10.62 -7.46 12.80
N ALA A 82 11.46 -7.06 11.85
CA ALA A 82 11.52 -5.69 11.33
C ALA A 82 10.29 -5.26 10.50
N ALA A 83 9.19 -5.98 10.54
CA ALA A 83 7.94 -5.73 9.81
C ALA A 83 8.09 -5.56 8.28
N LYS A 84 9.26 -5.90 7.69
CA LYS A 84 9.55 -5.67 6.26
C LYS A 84 8.50 -6.27 5.32
N THR A 85 8.11 -7.52 5.53
CA THR A 85 7.09 -8.20 4.70
C THR A 85 5.72 -7.54 4.85
N ALA A 86 5.34 -7.16 6.08
CA ALA A 86 4.06 -6.49 6.32
C ALA A 86 4.02 -5.12 5.64
N ARG A 87 5.08 -4.31 5.77
CA ARG A 87 5.15 -2.98 5.12
C ARG A 87 5.17 -3.09 3.60
N THR A 88 5.92 -4.04 3.04
CA THR A 88 5.93 -4.26 1.58
C THR A 88 4.56 -4.70 1.07
N LYS A 89 3.84 -5.59 1.77
CA LYS A 89 2.46 -5.98 1.43
C LYS A 89 1.52 -4.77 1.45
N LEU A 90 1.59 -3.95 2.49
CA LEU A 90 0.79 -2.73 2.59
C LEU A 90 1.13 -1.73 1.48
N PHE A 91 2.41 -1.59 1.12
CA PHE A 91 2.83 -0.71 0.03
C PHE A 91 2.30 -1.19 -1.33
N VAL A 92 2.34 -2.48 -1.63
CA VAL A 92 1.74 -3.04 -2.85
C VAL A 92 0.23 -2.80 -2.87
N THR A 93 -0.46 -3.03 -1.74
CA THR A 93 -1.89 -2.76 -1.60
C THR A 93 -2.22 -1.27 -1.85
N PHE A 94 -1.41 -0.37 -1.28
CA PHE A 94 -1.52 1.07 -1.50
C PHE A 94 -1.34 1.45 -2.97
N CYS A 95 -0.34 0.89 -3.65
CA CYS A 95 -0.11 1.15 -5.08
C CYS A 95 -1.29 0.69 -5.94
N ILE A 96 -1.83 -0.50 -5.69
CA ILE A 96 -3.01 -1.00 -6.41
C ILE A 96 -4.22 -0.07 -6.23
N ALA A 97 -4.41 0.46 -5.03
CA ALA A 97 -5.56 1.29 -4.71
C ALA A 97 -5.43 2.76 -5.17
N ASN A 98 -4.23 3.32 -5.19
CA ASN A 98 -4.04 4.77 -5.25
C ASN A 98 -3.18 5.27 -6.41
N ASP A 99 -2.52 4.41 -7.19
CA ASP A 99 -1.80 4.85 -8.38
C ASP A 99 -2.78 5.24 -9.50
N GLN A 100 -2.90 6.53 -9.77
CA GLN A 100 -3.80 7.07 -10.78
C GLN A 100 -3.47 6.61 -12.21
N ALA A 101 -2.20 6.44 -12.50
CA ALA A 101 -1.72 6.05 -13.82
C ALA A 101 -1.71 4.53 -14.03
N HIS A 102 -1.94 3.74 -12.96
CA HIS A 102 -1.76 2.28 -12.97
C HIS A 102 -0.44 1.88 -13.63
N PHE A 103 0.65 2.54 -13.23
CA PHE A 103 1.99 2.38 -13.81
C PHE A 103 2.45 0.92 -13.77
N ARG A 104 2.25 0.24 -12.64
CA ARG A 104 2.50 -1.20 -12.52
C ARG A 104 1.20 -1.99 -12.69
N LYS A 105 1.09 -2.70 -13.81
CA LYS A 105 -0.09 -3.53 -14.11
C LYS A 105 -0.05 -4.90 -13.46
N TYR A 106 1.15 -5.38 -13.10
CA TYR A 106 1.35 -6.72 -12.56
C TYR A 106 2.34 -6.67 -11.39
N TYR A 107 2.03 -7.45 -10.36
CA TYR A 107 2.92 -7.71 -9.22
C TYR A 107 3.17 -9.21 -9.13
N LYS A 108 4.43 -9.61 -9.17
CA LYS A 108 4.83 -11.01 -9.06
C LYS A 108 5.48 -11.25 -7.71
N VAL A 109 4.94 -12.19 -6.95
CA VAL A 109 5.49 -12.61 -5.65
C VAL A 109 6.25 -13.92 -5.83
N LEU A 110 7.52 -13.92 -5.46
CA LEU A 110 8.39 -15.09 -5.47
C LEU A 110 8.89 -15.35 -4.05
N CYS A 111 8.68 -16.56 -3.55
CA CYS A 111 9.16 -17.02 -2.25
C CYS A 111 9.91 -18.33 -2.39
N ALA A 112 10.53 -18.79 -1.31
CA ALA A 112 11.22 -20.07 -1.27
C ALA A 112 10.27 -21.26 -1.49
N ASP A 113 8.99 -21.11 -1.12
CA ASP A 113 7.95 -22.11 -1.33
C ASP A 113 6.65 -21.46 -1.85
N ALA A 114 5.80 -22.31 -2.44
CA ALA A 114 4.55 -21.88 -3.06
C ALA A 114 3.51 -21.42 -2.02
N ASP A 115 3.50 -21.98 -0.82
CA ASP A 115 2.49 -21.65 0.20
C ASP A 115 2.73 -20.26 0.76
N ASN A 116 3.98 -19.88 1.01
CA ASN A 116 4.33 -18.53 1.40
C ASN A 116 3.97 -17.51 0.31
N SER A 117 4.18 -17.84 -0.96
CA SER A 117 3.80 -16.96 -2.08
C SER A 117 2.29 -16.76 -2.14
N LYS A 118 1.52 -17.84 -2.02
CA LYS A 118 0.03 -17.80 -1.97
C LYS A 118 -0.45 -16.99 -0.78
N GLN A 119 0.16 -17.19 0.40
CA GLN A 119 -0.23 -16.46 1.60
C GLN A 119 -0.04 -14.94 1.43
N ILE A 120 1.08 -14.51 0.87
CA ILE A 120 1.33 -13.07 0.63
C ILE A 120 0.30 -12.48 -0.34
N VAL A 121 0.00 -13.18 -1.42
CA VAL A 121 -1.02 -12.75 -2.40
C VAL A 121 -2.40 -12.71 -1.73
N THR A 122 -2.74 -13.72 -0.92
CA THR A 122 -4.00 -13.77 -0.16
C THR A 122 -4.10 -12.61 0.83
N ASP A 123 -3.02 -12.27 1.52
CA ASP A 123 -3.00 -11.16 2.47
C ASP A 123 -3.24 -9.81 1.77
N ILE A 124 -2.59 -9.59 0.60
CA ILE A 124 -2.82 -8.38 -0.21
C ILE A 124 -4.27 -8.32 -0.70
N TYR A 125 -4.79 -9.45 -1.19
CA TYR A 125 -6.19 -9.55 -1.62
C TYR A 125 -7.16 -9.24 -0.48
N ASN A 126 -6.98 -9.85 0.69
CA ASN A 126 -7.82 -9.62 1.86
C ASN A 126 -7.75 -8.17 2.35
N ALA A 127 -6.60 -7.53 2.25
CA ALA A 127 -6.47 -6.12 2.55
C ALA A 127 -7.29 -5.24 1.59
N LEU A 128 -7.25 -5.53 0.28
CA LEU A 128 -8.03 -4.80 -0.74
C LEU A 128 -9.54 -4.95 -0.56
N ILE A 129 -10.02 -6.15 -0.20
CA ILE A 129 -11.46 -6.41 0.01
C ILE A 129 -11.94 -6.13 1.44
N SER A 130 -11.05 -5.68 2.33
CA SER A 130 -11.45 -5.33 3.70
C SER A 130 -12.54 -4.26 3.67
N TYR A 131 -13.49 -4.31 4.62
CA TYR A 131 -14.67 -3.44 4.65
C TYR A 131 -14.33 -1.96 4.45
N LYS A 132 -13.32 -1.45 5.17
CA LYS A 132 -12.92 -0.04 5.07
C LYS A 132 -12.34 0.33 3.70
N VAL A 133 -11.49 -0.54 3.13
CA VAL A 133 -10.88 -0.29 1.81
C VAL A 133 -11.92 -0.42 0.71
N SER A 134 -12.74 -1.48 0.73
CA SER A 134 -13.79 -1.68 -0.29
C SER A 134 -14.86 -0.59 -0.29
N ALA A 135 -15.16 0.00 0.88
CA ALA A 135 -16.09 1.13 0.96
C ALA A 135 -15.54 2.39 0.28
N MET A 136 -14.22 2.64 0.38
CA MET A 136 -13.58 3.81 -0.26
C MET A 136 -13.21 3.55 -1.73
N TYR A 137 -12.96 2.30 -2.11
CA TYR A 137 -12.54 1.90 -3.47
C TYR A 137 -13.45 0.81 -4.06
N PRO A 138 -14.76 1.09 -4.23
CA PRO A 138 -15.72 0.10 -4.73
C PRO A 138 -15.36 -0.44 -6.10
N GLU A 139 -14.70 0.37 -6.94
CA GLU A 139 -14.24 -0.01 -8.27
C GLU A 139 -13.21 -1.16 -8.28
N ILE A 140 -12.42 -1.29 -7.22
CA ILE A 140 -11.46 -2.40 -7.05
C ILE A 140 -12.23 -3.66 -6.66
N PHE A 141 -13.16 -3.54 -5.73
CA PHE A 141 -13.98 -4.64 -5.24
C PHE A 141 -14.83 -5.26 -6.36
N GLU A 142 -15.49 -4.45 -7.18
CA GLU A 142 -16.32 -4.91 -8.31
C GLU A 142 -15.49 -5.67 -9.35
N LYS A 143 -14.32 -5.15 -9.74
CA LYS A 143 -13.42 -5.83 -10.68
C LYS A 143 -12.92 -7.18 -10.16
N THR A 144 -12.72 -7.27 -8.87
CA THR A 144 -12.16 -8.46 -8.24
C THR A 144 -13.22 -9.58 -8.13
N ASN A 145 -14.47 -9.23 -7.90
CA ASN A 145 -15.58 -10.18 -7.84
C ASN A 145 -16.00 -10.71 -9.22
N LYS A 146 -16.05 -9.86 -10.26
CA LYS A 146 -16.37 -10.29 -11.63
C LYS A 146 -15.45 -11.39 -12.15
N LYS A 147 -14.15 -11.33 -11.83
CA LYS A 147 -13.21 -12.39 -12.21
C LYS A 147 -13.42 -13.74 -11.49
N ARG A 148 -14.10 -13.76 -10.35
CA ARG A 148 -14.40 -14.99 -9.60
C ARG A 148 -15.62 -15.72 -10.14
N GLU A 149 -16.55 -15.01 -10.75
CA GLU A 149 -17.76 -15.59 -11.33
C GLU A 149 -17.51 -16.20 -12.73
N GLU A 150 -16.39 -15.80 -13.38
CA GLU A 150 -15.98 -16.31 -14.70
C GLU A 150 -15.01 -17.51 -14.64
N THR A 151 -14.63 -17.99 -13.43
CA THR A 151 -13.72 -19.15 -13.23
C THR A 151 -14.42 -20.31 -12.54
#